data_4035e7aa8b29abb832927176941e09d9
#
_entry.id   4035e7aa8b29abb832927176941e09d9
#
_cell.length_a   1.000
_cell.length_b   1.000
_cell.length_c   1.000
_cell.angle_alpha   90.00
_cell.angle_beta   90.00
_cell.angle_gamma   90.00
#
_symmetry.space_group_name_H-M   'P 1'
#
loop_
_entity.id
_entity.type
_entity.pdbx_description
1 polymer ?
#
loop_
_entity_poly.entity_id
_entity_poly.type
_entity_poly.pdbx_seq_one_letter_code
_entity_poly.pdbx_strand_id
1 'polypeptide(L)'
;MLLADFGADVVKVEQPGTGDPLRQWTTDGHSLWWEVYGRNKRYITLNLKEPQGRELLQRLVPRFDVVMESFVPGTLERMGLGWDVLSGWNARLILARISGWGQTGPSSHRPGFGTLIEAASGFAAMNGEPDGSPIVPSFPLADMTSALYTVNAIMFALYHRDVHGGPGQVVDIALFESLFSLLGPLAAEYAASGRVRERNGSRSKNAGPRGCYRTSDGRFIAVSGSTPKMAERFLVSYGLGNLLEDERFATNEARVANGLELDAAIASAIASRTLDENCEIINRNALTAYPVQTVADIERDPQWQARQLLIDVPNGRGTVRMHNVVPRLSATPGEITSAGGALGEHNRDFYAGELGLECDEIVALETAGVI
;
A
#
# COMPACT_ATOMS: atom_id res chain seq x y z
N MET A 1 3.94 10.28 -1.46
CA MET A 1 3.00 10.34 -2.58
C MET A 1 1.62 10.86 -2.12
N LEU A 2 0.83 10.13 -1.34
CA LEU A 2 -0.54 10.56 -0.98
C LEU A 2 -0.64 11.99 -0.45
N LEU A 3 0.18 12.40 0.52
CA LEU A 3 0.18 13.77 1.03
C LEU A 3 0.51 14.80 -0.06
N ALA A 4 1.47 14.48 -0.93
CA ALA A 4 1.84 15.36 -2.04
C ALA A 4 0.73 15.50 -3.07
N ASP A 5 0.00 14.42 -3.38
CA ASP A 5 -1.15 14.44 -4.27
C ASP A 5 -2.27 15.39 -3.78
N PHE A 6 -2.35 15.64 -2.48
CA PHE A 6 -3.29 16.56 -1.84
C PHE A 6 -2.66 17.90 -1.41
N GLY A 7 -1.54 18.27 -2.00
CA GLY A 7 -0.97 19.63 -1.89
C GLY A 7 0.05 19.82 -0.76
N ALA A 8 0.48 18.77 -0.05
CA ALA A 8 1.63 18.89 0.83
C ALA A 8 2.92 19.11 0.02
N ASP A 9 3.74 20.05 0.45
CA ASP A 9 5.09 20.24 -0.08
C ASP A 9 6.01 19.15 0.49
N VAL A 10 6.23 18.09 -0.29
CA VAL A 10 7.02 16.94 0.12
C VAL A 10 8.42 17.00 -0.48
N VAL A 11 9.41 17.16 0.38
CA VAL A 11 10.82 17.16 -0.01
C VAL A 11 11.42 15.78 0.27
N LYS A 12 11.84 15.08 -0.78
CA LYS A 12 12.56 13.82 -0.68
C LYS A 12 14.06 14.10 -0.56
N VAL A 13 14.59 13.80 0.61
CA VAL A 13 16.03 13.91 0.89
C VAL A 13 16.71 12.58 0.55
N GLU A 14 17.78 12.62 -0.24
CA GLU A 14 18.52 11.44 -0.68
C GLU A 14 20.02 11.61 -0.44
N GLN A 15 20.74 10.49 -0.37
CA GLN A 15 22.22 10.51 -0.31
C GLN A 15 22.80 11.02 -1.64
N PRO A 16 23.72 11.99 -1.64
CA PRO A 16 24.40 12.40 -2.86
C PRO A 16 25.04 11.25 -3.60
N GLY A 17 24.99 11.26 -4.92
CA GLY A 17 25.61 10.29 -5.82
C GLY A 17 24.92 8.94 -5.91
N THR A 18 24.33 8.42 -4.82
CA THR A 18 23.72 7.08 -4.80
C THR A 18 22.19 7.11 -4.87
N GLY A 19 21.56 8.10 -4.25
CA GLY A 19 20.11 8.21 -4.19
C GLY A 19 19.42 7.11 -3.37
N ASP A 20 18.12 7.01 -3.56
CA ASP A 20 17.27 5.98 -2.95
C ASP A 20 17.40 4.66 -3.73
N PRO A 21 17.54 3.49 -3.05
CA PRO A 21 17.60 2.19 -3.71
C PRO A 21 16.42 1.90 -4.67
N LEU A 22 15.24 2.48 -4.44
CA LEU A 22 14.08 2.32 -5.31
C LEU A 22 14.34 2.82 -6.74
N ARG A 23 15.28 3.75 -6.93
CA ARG A 23 15.70 4.22 -8.26
C ARG A 23 16.30 3.09 -9.12
N GLN A 24 16.81 2.04 -8.48
CA GLN A 24 17.45 0.89 -9.14
C GLN A 24 16.43 -0.21 -9.52
N TRP A 25 15.18 -0.10 -9.06
CA TRP A 25 14.11 -1.03 -9.44
C TRP A 25 13.57 -0.69 -10.82
N THR A 26 14.20 -1.25 -11.84
CA THR A 26 13.91 -0.92 -13.23
C THR A 26 13.15 -2.04 -13.94
N THR A 27 12.25 -1.64 -14.84
CA THR A 27 11.61 -2.50 -15.82
C THR A 27 11.98 -1.96 -17.21
N ASP A 28 12.64 -2.76 -18.04
CA ASP A 28 13.14 -2.37 -19.36
C ASP A 28 13.98 -1.06 -19.34
N GLY A 29 14.78 -0.88 -18.29
CA GLY A 29 15.63 0.30 -18.10
C GLY A 29 14.90 1.55 -17.54
N HIS A 30 13.63 1.45 -17.23
CA HIS A 30 12.82 2.52 -16.64
C HIS A 30 12.55 2.28 -15.16
N SER A 31 12.77 3.28 -14.33
CA SER A 31 12.51 3.25 -12.88
C SER A 31 11.03 3.52 -12.58
N LEU A 32 10.13 2.67 -13.11
CA LEU A 32 8.68 2.89 -13.05
C LEU A 32 8.15 3.02 -11.61
N TRP A 33 8.70 2.26 -10.67
CA TRP A 33 8.36 2.40 -9.25
C TRP A 33 8.68 3.80 -8.73
N TRP A 34 9.84 4.32 -9.08
CA TRP A 34 10.24 5.68 -8.71
C TRP A 34 9.35 6.71 -9.36
N GLU A 35 9.12 6.62 -10.66
CA GLU A 35 8.32 7.57 -11.41
C GLU A 35 6.87 7.67 -10.86
N VAL A 36 6.29 6.52 -10.48
CA VAL A 36 4.92 6.47 -9.93
C VAL A 36 4.86 6.94 -8.47
N TYR A 37 5.67 6.36 -7.59
CA TYR A 37 5.57 6.63 -6.14
C TYR A 37 6.38 7.86 -5.70
N GLY A 38 7.27 8.33 -6.56
CA GLY A 38 8.00 9.59 -6.39
C GLY A 38 7.19 10.84 -6.75
N ARG A 39 6.13 10.74 -7.52
CA ARG A 39 5.36 11.87 -8.06
C ARG A 39 5.06 12.97 -7.05
N ASN A 40 4.94 14.20 -7.55
CA ASN A 40 4.60 15.40 -6.79
C ASN A 40 5.58 15.78 -5.66
N LYS A 41 6.84 15.38 -5.74
CA LYS A 41 7.84 15.69 -4.72
C LYS A 41 8.94 16.58 -5.27
N ARG A 42 9.55 17.37 -4.40
CA ARG A 42 10.84 18.01 -4.66
C ARG A 42 11.96 17.04 -4.25
N TYR A 43 13.02 16.95 -5.05
CA TYR A 43 14.13 16.01 -4.86
C TYR A 43 15.40 16.77 -4.53
N ILE A 44 15.96 16.55 -3.35
CA ILE A 44 17.23 17.11 -2.94
C ILE A 44 18.17 16.00 -2.45
N THR A 45 19.44 16.31 -2.50
CA THR A 45 20.48 15.48 -1.88
C THR A 45 21.01 16.15 -0.63
N LEU A 46 21.31 15.34 0.41
CA LEU A 46 21.90 15.81 1.66
C LEU A 46 22.64 14.66 2.36
N ASN A 47 23.92 14.83 2.59
CA ASN A 47 24.74 13.85 3.29
C ASN A 47 24.70 14.07 4.81
N LEU A 48 23.81 13.36 5.49
CA LEU A 48 23.67 13.46 6.95
C LEU A 48 24.85 12.87 7.74
N LYS A 49 25.78 12.19 7.07
CA LYS A 49 27.02 11.70 7.71
C LYS A 49 28.01 12.84 7.91
N GLU A 50 27.96 13.86 7.06
CA GLU A 50 28.83 15.03 7.14
C GLU A 50 28.28 16.05 8.16
N PRO A 51 29.18 16.69 8.95
CA PRO A 51 28.76 17.76 9.89
C PRO A 51 27.98 18.88 9.21
N GLN A 52 28.45 19.37 8.06
CA GLN A 52 27.80 20.42 7.29
C GLN A 52 26.40 19.99 6.81
N GLY A 53 26.19 18.71 6.45
CA GLY A 53 24.87 18.20 6.10
C GLY A 53 23.89 18.25 7.27
N ARG A 54 24.36 17.97 8.49
CA ARG A 54 23.54 18.08 9.71
C ARG A 54 23.24 19.54 10.07
N GLU A 55 24.18 20.46 9.85
CA GLU A 55 23.96 21.90 10.03
C GLU A 55 22.90 22.43 9.06
N LEU A 56 22.93 22.00 7.79
CA LEU A 56 21.87 22.34 6.84
C LEU A 56 20.51 21.76 7.28
N LEU A 57 20.47 20.50 7.75
CA LEU A 57 19.24 19.92 8.28
C LEU A 57 18.72 20.71 9.49
N GLN A 58 19.57 21.16 10.41
CA GLN A 58 19.20 21.99 11.56
C GLN A 58 18.51 23.29 11.11
N ARG A 59 18.98 23.90 10.02
CA ARG A 59 18.36 25.12 9.45
C ARG A 59 17.05 24.83 8.73
N LEU A 60 16.88 23.60 8.21
CA LEU A 60 15.68 23.17 7.50
C LEU A 60 14.53 22.75 8.42
N VAL A 61 14.82 21.96 9.47
CA VAL A 61 13.78 21.38 10.35
C VAL A 61 12.76 22.38 10.88
N PRO A 62 13.12 23.62 11.28
CA PRO A 62 12.14 24.63 11.72
C PRO A 62 11.12 25.04 10.66
N ARG A 63 11.37 24.74 9.39
CA ARG A 63 10.51 25.11 8.25
C ARG A 63 9.51 24.03 7.87
N PHE A 64 9.62 22.85 8.47
CA PHE A 64 8.79 21.69 8.15
C PHE A 64 7.91 21.28 9.31
N ASP A 65 6.70 20.84 8.97
CA ASP A 65 5.75 20.31 9.94
C ASP A 65 6.06 18.87 10.33
N VAL A 66 6.60 18.10 9.39
CA VAL A 66 6.82 16.65 9.53
C VAL A 66 8.20 16.29 9.02
N VAL A 67 8.93 15.50 9.79
CA VAL A 67 10.07 14.71 9.33
C VAL A 67 9.66 13.25 9.32
N MET A 68 9.91 12.57 8.19
CA MET A 68 9.61 11.15 8.05
C MET A 68 10.89 10.38 7.74
N GLU A 69 11.10 9.26 8.45
CA GLU A 69 12.26 8.39 8.25
C GLU A 69 11.87 6.91 8.30
N SER A 70 12.70 6.07 7.67
CA SER A 70 12.52 4.60 7.69
C SER A 70 13.85 3.88 7.93
N PHE A 71 14.71 4.43 8.75
CA PHE A 71 15.97 3.80 9.16
C PHE A 71 15.74 2.67 10.17
N VAL A 72 16.73 1.83 10.32
CA VAL A 72 16.76 0.90 11.47
C VAL A 72 16.78 1.72 12.76
N PRO A 73 15.91 1.39 13.75
CA PRO A 73 15.84 2.10 15.03
C PRO A 73 17.21 2.37 15.67
N GLY A 74 17.37 3.55 16.23
CA GLY A 74 18.63 4.03 16.78
C GLY A 74 19.60 4.68 15.76
N THR A 75 19.28 4.65 14.46
CA THR A 75 20.15 5.26 13.44
C THR A 75 20.16 6.78 13.52
N LEU A 76 18.98 7.41 13.65
CA LEU A 76 18.91 8.87 13.85
C LEU A 76 19.65 9.30 15.12
N GLU A 77 19.51 8.56 16.19
CA GLU A 77 20.17 8.82 17.48
C GLU A 77 21.69 8.76 17.31
N ARG A 78 22.21 7.75 16.60
CA ARG A 78 23.67 7.64 16.31
C ARG A 78 24.18 8.79 15.44
N MET A 79 23.33 9.38 14.60
CA MET A 79 23.67 10.57 13.81
C MET A 79 23.54 11.87 14.60
N GLY A 80 23.11 11.83 15.87
CA GLY A 80 22.82 13.00 16.68
C GLY A 80 21.53 13.72 16.24
N LEU A 81 20.60 13.01 15.62
CA LEU A 81 19.34 13.51 15.05
C LEU A 81 18.12 12.85 15.70
N GLY A 82 18.25 12.36 16.94
CA GLY A 82 17.15 11.78 17.69
C GLY A 82 16.05 12.80 18.00
N TRP A 83 14.92 12.30 18.51
CA TRP A 83 13.74 13.13 18.82
C TRP A 83 14.07 14.36 19.67
N ASP A 84 14.85 14.19 20.74
CA ASP A 84 15.19 15.29 21.67
C ASP A 84 15.92 16.44 20.98
N VAL A 85 16.75 16.11 19.97
CA VAL A 85 17.47 17.09 19.17
C VAL A 85 16.53 17.77 18.19
N LEU A 86 15.78 17.00 17.41
CA LEU A 86 14.88 17.53 16.38
C LEU A 86 13.75 18.37 16.99
N SER A 87 13.15 17.90 18.10
CA SER A 87 12.13 18.66 18.83
C SER A 87 12.68 19.91 19.49
N GLY A 88 13.96 19.93 19.87
CA GLY A 88 14.66 21.13 20.34
C GLY A 88 14.82 22.18 19.25
N TRP A 89 14.91 21.78 17.98
CA TRP A 89 14.94 22.72 16.85
C TRP A 89 13.54 23.19 16.43
N ASN A 90 12.52 22.30 16.59
CA ASN A 90 11.13 22.60 16.30
C ASN A 90 10.20 21.85 17.25
N ALA A 91 9.72 22.53 18.29
CA ALA A 91 8.82 21.96 19.29
C ALA A 91 7.45 21.52 18.71
N ARG A 92 7.11 21.96 17.50
CA ARG A 92 5.88 21.62 16.78
C ARG A 92 6.08 20.48 15.78
N LEU A 93 7.30 19.94 15.67
CA LEU A 93 7.64 18.91 14.72
C LEU A 93 6.88 17.60 14.99
N ILE A 94 6.40 16.96 13.93
CA ILE A 94 5.94 15.57 13.97
C ILE A 94 7.05 14.72 13.36
N LEU A 95 7.57 13.77 14.12
CA LEU A 95 8.56 12.81 13.64
C LEU A 95 7.90 11.46 13.37
N ALA A 96 7.65 11.14 12.09
CA ALA A 96 7.09 9.85 11.68
C ALA A 96 8.23 8.84 11.42
N ARG A 97 8.24 7.75 12.18
CA ARG A 97 9.27 6.71 12.16
C ARG A 97 8.65 5.39 11.71
N ILE A 98 9.04 4.92 10.53
CA ILE A 98 8.51 3.69 9.94
C ILE A 98 9.59 2.61 10.03
N SER A 99 9.27 1.48 10.63
CA SER A 99 10.20 0.36 10.73
C SER A 99 9.47 -0.98 10.68
N GLY A 100 10.19 -2.07 10.41
CA GLY A 100 9.57 -3.40 10.35
C GLY A 100 8.91 -3.81 11.66
N TRP A 101 9.58 -3.51 12.80
CA TRP A 101 9.24 -4.06 14.12
C TRP A 101 8.88 -3.01 15.17
N GLY A 102 8.78 -1.74 14.80
CA GLY A 102 8.59 -0.63 15.74
C GLY A 102 9.90 -0.15 16.35
N GLN A 103 9.83 0.99 17.05
CA GLN A 103 11.00 1.61 17.69
C GLN A 103 11.43 0.90 18.98
N THR A 104 10.59 0.04 19.54
CA THR A 104 10.80 -0.64 20.84
C THR A 104 10.63 -2.15 20.71
N GLY A 105 10.94 -2.86 21.78
CA GLY A 105 10.79 -4.31 21.85
C GLY A 105 12.04 -5.10 21.37
N PRO A 106 12.03 -6.43 21.60
CA PRO A 106 13.23 -7.26 21.40
C PRO A 106 13.63 -7.44 19.94
N SER A 107 12.72 -7.15 19.01
CA SER A 107 12.97 -7.29 17.56
C SER A 107 13.23 -5.97 16.84
N SER A 108 13.20 -4.81 17.54
CA SER A 108 13.32 -3.48 16.91
C SER A 108 14.59 -3.32 16.04
N HIS A 109 15.67 -4.00 16.40
CA HIS A 109 16.95 -3.95 15.68
C HIS A 109 17.05 -4.92 14.50
N ARG A 110 16.03 -5.78 14.28
CA ARG A 110 16.06 -6.75 13.19
C ARG A 110 15.79 -6.08 11.84
N PRO A 111 16.31 -6.64 10.73
CA PRO A 111 15.86 -6.27 9.40
C PRO A 111 14.33 -6.43 9.28
N GLY A 112 13.67 -5.46 8.65
CA GLY A 112 12.20 -5.37 8.60
C GLY A 112 11.68 -5.03 7.22
N PHE A 113 12.07 -5.82 6.18
CA PHE A 113 11.51 -5.66 4.85
C PHE A 113 10.11 -6.29 4.73
N GLY A 114 9.28 -5.76 3.82
CA GLY A 114 7.88 -6.13 3.64
C GLY A 114 7.61 -7.64 3.63
N THR A 115 8.35 -8.41 2.84
CA THR A 115 8.19 -9.88 2.77
C THR A 115 8.37 -10.58 4.11
N LEU A 116 9.34 -10.14 4.94
CA LEU A 116 9.54 -10.70 6.29
C LEU A 116 8.36 -10.41 7.20
N ILE A 117 7.80 -9.23 7.06
CA ILE A 117 6.63 -8.78 7.83
C ILE A 117 5.37 -9.48 7.38
N GLU A 118 5.17 -9.72 6.10
CA GLU A 118 4.06 -10.50 5.56
C GLU A 118 4.05 -11.93 6.11
N ALA A 119 5.23 -12.50 6.32
CA ALA A 119 5.36 -13.79 7.00
C ALA A 119 5.11 -13.68 8.52
N ALA A 120 5.67 -12.66 9.18
CA ALA A 120 5.61 -12.52 10.63
C ALA A 120 4.24 -12.08 11.15
N SER A 121 3.47 -11.31 10.38
CA SER A 121 2.14 -10.82 10.76
C SER A 121 1.06 -11.91 10.79
N GLY A 122 1.34 -13.10 10.25
CA GLY A 122 0.34 -14.15 10.07
C GLY A 122 -0.38 -14.10 8.72
N PHE A 123 -0.14 -13.08 7.89
CA PHE A 123 -0.75 -12.98 6.56
C PHE A 123 -0.45 -14.22 5.71
N ALA A 124 0.83 -14.57 5.56
CA ALA A 124 1.23 -15.72 4.74
C ALA A 124 0.68 -17.06 5.29
N ALA A 125 0.58 -17.19 6.61
CA ALA A 125 0.09 -18.40 7.24
C ALA A 125 -1.38 -18.72 6.91
N MET A 126 -2.20 -17.71 6.58
CA MET A 126 -3.61 -17.90 6.25
C MET A 126 -3.93 -17.82 4.75
N ASN A 127 -2.94 -17.52 3.90
CA ASN A 127 -3.12 -17.38 2.45
C ASN A 127 -2.43 -18.52 1.69
N GLY A 128 -3.13 -19.05 0.71
CA GLY A 128 -2.70 -20.17 -0.14
C GLY A 128 -3.66 -21.35 -0.08
N GLU A 129 -3.43 -22.33 -0.95
CA GLU A 129 -4.18 -23.60 -0.92
C GLU A 129 -3.83 -24.42 0.33
N PRO A 130 -4.76 -25.27 0.83
CA PRO A 130 -4.57 -26.05 2.05
C PRO A 130 -3.27 -26.85 2.03
N ASP A 131 -3.01 -27.56 0.93
CA ASP A 131 -1.85 -28.43 0.74
C ASP A 131 -0.67 -27.73 0.06
N GLY A 132 -0.81 -26.43 -0.24
CA GLY A 132 0.22 -25.61 -0.88
C GLY A 132 1.15 -24.93 0.12
N SER A 133 2.15 -24.23 -0.42
CA SER A 133 3.01 -23.36 0.37
C SER A 133 2.24 -22.10 0.84
N PRO A 134 2.61 -21.51 1.99
CA PRO A 134 2.18 -20.15 2.34
C PRO A 134 2.50 -19.18 1.20
N ILE A 135 1.58 -18.26 0.93
CA ILE A 135 1.74 -17.26 -0.13
C ILE A 135 2.01 -15.90 0.47
N VAL A 136 3.10 -15.28 0.03
CA VAL A 136 3.37 -13.85 0.19
C VAL A 136 2.96 -13.12 -1.10
N PRO A 137 2.46 -11.88 -1.04
CA PRO A 137 2.06 -11.15 -2.24
C PRO A 137 3.27 -10.80 -3.12
N SER A 138 3.03 -10.66 -4.42
CA SER A 138 4.06 -10.27 -5.40
C SER A 138 4.34 -8.75 -5.44
N PHE A 139 3.79 -8.00 -4.51
CA PHE A 139 3.99 -6.56 -4.34
C PHE A 139 4.15 -6.25 -2.84
N PRO A 140 4.74 -5.12 -2.45
CA PRO A 140 5.07 -4.80 -1.06
C PRO A 140 3.82 -4.43 -0.24
N LEU A 141 2.97 -5.39 0.07
CA LEU A 141 1.69 -5.18 0.77
C LEU A 141 1.88 -4.56 2.15
N ALA A 142 2.85 -5.06 2.92
CA ALA A 142 3.13 -4.55 4.26
C ALA A 142 3.57 -3.08 4.23
N ASP A 143 4.44 -2.72 3.28
CA ASP A 143 4.93 -1.35 3.08
C ASP A 143 3.77 -0.42 2.67
N MET A 144 2.97 -0.83 1.68
CA MET A 144 1.82 -0.03 1.21
C MET A 144 0.78 0.18 2.29
N THR A 145 0.47 -0.86 3.06
CA THR A 145 -0.43 -0.77 4.21
C THR A 145 0.11 0.22 5.25
N SER A 146 1.38 0.09 5.61
CA SER A 146 2.01 0.97 6.60
C SER A 146 2.09 2.41 6.12
N ALA A 147 2.28 2.63 4.82
CA ALA A 147 2.22 3.97 4.23
C ALA A 147 0.84 4.62 4.43
N LEU A 148 -0.26 3.87 4.27
CA LEU A 148 -1.61 4.36 4.54
C LEU A 148 -1.80 4.69 6.03
N TYR A 149 -1.34 3.82 6.94
CA TYR A 149 -1.36 4.10 8.38
C TYR A 149 -0.52 5.32 8.73
N THR A 150 0.65 5.49 8.11
CA THR A 150 1.52 6.64 8.32
C THR A 150 0.83 7.95 7.95
N VAL A 151 0.18 8.00 6.79
CA VAL A 151 -0.59 9.19 6.38
C VAL A 151 -1.68 9.52 7.38
N ASN A 152 -2.48 8.52 7.82
CA ASN A 152 -3.52 8.74 8.83
C ASN A 152 -2.93 9.25 10.15
N ALA A 153 -1.84 8.64 10.63
CA ALA A 153 -1.21 9.02 11.90
C ALA A 153 -0.61 10.44 11.84
N ILE A 154 0.01 10.81 10.73
CA ILE A 154 0.47 12.18 10.49
C ILE A 154 -0.71 13.16 10.54
N MET A 155 -1.83 12.85 9.87
CA MET A 155 -3.01 13.71 9.89
C MET A 155 -3.62 13.82 11.30
N PHE A 156 -3.66 12.74 12.08
CA PHE A 156 -4.11 12.79 13.48
C PHE A 156 -3.20 13.66 14.34
N ALA A 157 -1.88 13.55 14.15
CA ALA A 157 -0.91 14.35 14.88
C ALA A 157 -0.99 15.83 14.50
N LEU A 158 -1.13 16.15 13.21
CA LEU A 158 -1.36 17.51 12.73
C LEU A 158 -2.66 18.09 13.27
N TYR A 159 -3.76 17.33 13.22
CA TYR A 159 -5.05 17.77 13.77
C TYR A 159 -4.96 18.06 15.28
N HIS A 160 -4.32 17.15 16.05
CA HIS A 160 -4.08 17.40 17.47
C HIS A 160 -3.28 18.67 17.72
N ARG A 161 -2.20 18.86 16.96
CA ARG A 161 -1.32 20.02 17.07
C ARG A 161 -2.01 21.34 16.71
N ASP A 162 -2.70 21.35 15.56
CA ASP A 162 -3.16 22.61 14.95
C ASP A 162 -4.57 23.00 15.41
N VAL A 163 -5.43 22.04 15.74
CA VAL A 163 -6.80 22.29 16.21
C VAL A 163 -6.91 22.31 17.74
N HIS A 164 -6.18 21.42 18.41
CA HIS A 164 -6.24 21.33 19.87
C HIS A 164 -5.07 22.03 20.58
N GLY A 165 -4.16 22.67 19.84
CA GLY A 165 -3.03 23.41 20.42
C GLY A 165 -1.98 22.53 21.10
N GLY A 166 -1.90 21.25 20.72
CA GLY A 166 -0.91 20.30 21.25
C GLY A 166 0.51 20.57 20.75
N PRO A 167 1.52 19.94 21.36
CA PRO A 167 2.90 19.94 20.88
C PRO A 167 3.07 19.05 19.66
N GLY A 168 4.26 19.09 19.04
CA GLY A 168 4.73 18.04 18.15
C GLY A 168 4.89 16.71 18.88
N GLN A 169 5.04 15.62 18.13
CA GLN A 169 5.14 14.27 18.71
C GLN A 169 5.83 13.29 17.78
N VAL A 170 6.28 12.17 18.34
CA VAL A 170 6.74 11.01 17.57
C VAL A 170 5.52 10.17 17.16
N VAL A 171 5.53 9.72 15.92
CA VAL A 171 4.61 8.72 15.37
C VAL A 171 5.45 7.48 15.05
N ASP A 172 5.25 6.40 15.81
CA ASP A 172 5.93 5.11 15.60
C ASP A 172 5.00 4.19 14.81
N ILE A 173 5.43 3.76 13.61
CA ILE A 173 4.69 2.87 12.72
C ILE A 173 5.50 1.59 12.52
N ALA A 174 4.98 0.50 13.06
CA ALA A 174 5.51 -0.83 12.80
C ALA A 174 4.76 -1.50 11.64
N LEU A 175 5.51 -1.99 10.66
CA LEU A 175 4.91 -2.66 9.49
C LEU A 175 4.06 -3.87 9.92
N PHE A 176 4.56 -4.68 10.89
CA PHE A 176 3.85 -5.88 11.33
C PHE A 176 2.53 -5.57 12.04
N GLU A 177 2.46 -4.50 12.83
CA GLU A 177 1.23 -4.06 13.50
C GLU A 177 0.21 -3.56 12.47
N SER A 178 0.66 -2.75 11.52
CA SER A 178 -0.17 -2.22 10.46
C SER A 178 -0.82 -3.36 9.65
N LEU A 179 -0.04 -4.35 9.21
CA LEU A 179 -0.58 -5.47 8.45
C LEU A 179 -1.44 -6.41 9.30
N PHE A 180 -1.01 -6.73 10.53
CA PHE A 180 -1.77 -7.60 11.44
C PHE A 180 -3.18 -7.05 11.72
N SER A 181 -3.31 -5.74 11.88
CA SER A 181 -4.59 -5.08 12.17
C SER A 181 -5.65 -5.29 11.08
N LEU A 182 -5.25 -5.62 9.84
CA LEU A 182 -6.15 -5.87 8.71
C LEU A 182 -6.56 -7.35 8.55
N LEU A 183 -5.98 -8.26 9.33
CA LEU A 183 -6.24 -9.70 9.17
C LEU A 183 -7.56 -10.17 9.81
N GLY A 184 -8.39 -9.23 10.26
CA GLY A 184 -9.65 -9.53 10.92
C GLY A 184 -9.46 -10.00 12.37
N PRO A 185 -10.42 -10.74 12.95
CA PRO A 185 -10.43 -11.05 14.38
C PRO A 185 -9.56 -12.28 14.74
N LEU A 186 -8.40 -12.49 14.09
CA LEU A 186 -7.58 -13.70 14.28
C LEU A 186 -7.23 -13.98 15.75
N ALA A 187 -6.80 -12.96 16.47
CA ALA A 187 -6.44 -13.10 17.88
C ALA A 187 -7.66 -13.43 18.75
N ALA A 188 -8.81 -12.83 18.48
CA ALA A 188 -10.05 -13.11 19.19
C ALA A 188 -10.57 -14.53 18.88
N GLU A 189 -10.49 -14.96 17.62
CA GLU A 189 -10.87 -16.32 17.22
C GLU A 189 -10.00 -17.38 17.93
N TYR A 190 -8.69 -17.15 17.96
CA TYR A 190 -7.76 -18.05 18.65
C TYR A 190 -8.02 -18.06 20.17
N ALA A 191 -8.19 -16.90 20.78
CA ALA A 191 -8.47 -16.81 22.22
C ALA A 191 -9.80 -17.50 22.61
N ALA A 192 -10.81 -17.40 21.74
CA ALA A 192 -12.13 -18.00 22.01
C ALA A 192 -12.18 -19.52 21.77
N SER A 193 -11.37 -20.05 20.86
CA SER A 193 -11.52 -21.44 20.38
C SER A 193 -10.26 -22.29 20.49
N GLY A 194 -9.08 -21.70 20.71
CA GLY A 194 -7.78 -22.35 20.60
C GLY A 194 -7.42 -22.81 19.19
N ARG A 195 -8.23 -22.48 18.17
CA ARG A 195 -8.03 -22.95 16.80
C ARG A 195 -7.23 -21.94 16.00
N VAL A 196 -6.18 -22.41 15.33
CA VAL A 196 -5.43 -21.64 14.36
C VAL A 196 -6.20 -21.60 13.05
N ARG A 197 -6.27 -20.44 12.40
CA ARG A 197 -6.85 -20.31 11.06
C ARG A 197 -5.91 -20.93 10.04
N GLU A 198 -6.37 -21.97 9.36
CA GLU A 198 -5.64 -22.65 8.30
C GLU A 198 -5.89 -21.98 6.95
N ARG A 199 -4.99 -22.25 5.99
CA ARG A 199 -5.17 -21.88 4.58
C ARG A 199 -6.39 -22.59 4.00
N ASN A 200 -7.15 -21.87 3.18
CA ASN A 200 -8.38 -22.38 2.59
C ASN A 200 -8.58 -21.89 1.15
N GLY A 201 -7.50 -21.61 0.44
CA GLY A 201 -7.55 -21.03 -0.90
C GLY A 201 -8.32 -19.70 -0.90
N SER A 202 -9.20 -19.54 -1.88
CA SER A 202 -10.08 -18.37 -1.99
C SER A 202 -11.40 -18.50 -1.20
N ARG A 203 -11.61 -19.60 -0.47
CA ARG A 203 -12.84 -19.85 0.30
C ARG A 203 -12.92 -18.99 1.55
N SER A 204 -14.15 -18.73 1.99
CA SER A 204 -14.43 -18.06 3.27
C SER A 204 -14.93 -19.08 4.31
N LYS A 205 -14.57 -18.87 5.58
CA LYS A 205 -15.14 -19.60 6.71
C LYS A 205 -16.53 -19.07 7.12
N ASN A 206 -16.92 -17.91 6.60
CA ASN A 206 -18.11 -17.20 7.04
C ASN A 206 -19.23 -17.21 6.01
N ALA A 207 -18.95 -17.50 4.74
CA ALA A 207 -19.95 -17.44 3.66
C ALA A 207 -19.58 -18.39 2.50
N GLY A 208 -20.58 -19.03 1.94
CA GLY A 208 -20.50 -19.87 0.74
C GLY A 208 -21.69 -19.64 -0.20
N PRO A 209 -21.48 -19.64 -1.53
CA PRO A 209 -20.21 -19.86 -2.22
C PRO A 209 -19.25 -18.67 -2.18
N ARG A 210 -17.96 -18.94 -2.10
CA ARG A 210 -16.90 -17.94 -2.29
C ARG A 210 -15.64 -18.63 -2.82
N GLY A 211 -15.18 -18.20 -3.98
CA GLY A 211 -14.00 -18.79 -4.61
C GLY A 211 -13.65 -18.12 -5.92
N CYS A 212 -12.57 -18.60 -6.56
CA CYS A 212 -12.18 -18.28 -7.92
C CYS A 212 -12.28 -19.54 -8.77
N TYR A 213 -13.01 -19.48 -9.87
CA TYR A 213 -13.32 -20.64 -10.71
C TYR A 213 -12.87 -20.41 -12.15
N ARG A 214 -12.31 -21.44 -12.77
CA ARG A 214 -11.77 -21.39 -14.12
C ARG A 214 -12.87 -21.58 -15.16
N THR A 215 -12.85 -20.74 -16.19
CA THR A 215 -13.73 -20.81 -17.37
C THR A 215 -13.18 -21.76 -18.43
N SER A 216 -13.99 -22.13 -19.46
CA SER A 216 -13.58 -23.03 -20.52
C SER A 216 -12.40 -22.51 -21.35
N ASP A 217 -12.28 -21.19 -21.49
CA ASP A 217 -11.19 -20.48 -22.20
C ASP A 217 -9.99 -20.13 -21.29
N GLY A 218 -9.95 -20.73 -20.07
CA GLY A 218 -8.79 -20.63 -19.17
C GLY A 218 -8.69 -19.37 -18.34
N ARG A 219 -9.68 -18.48 -18.39
CA ARG A 219 -9.79 -17.30 -17.54
C ARG A 219 -10.39 -17.66 -16.19
N PHE A 220 -10.56 -16.69 -15.28
CA PHE A 220 -11.10 -16.93 -13.97
C PHE A 220 -12.20 -15.94 -13.61
N ILE A 221 -13.15 -16.40 -12.78
CA ILE A 221 -14.22 -15.61 -12.19
C ILE A 221 -14.15 -15.75 -10.67
N ALA A 222 -14.14 -14.62 -9.97
CA ALA A 222 -14.30 -14.55 -8.53
C ALA A 222 -15.80 -14.48 -8.19
N VAL A 223 -16.25 -15.29 -7.25
CA VAL A 223 -17.65 -15.37 -6.79
C VAL A 223 -17.71 -15.06 -5.30
N SER A 224 -18.73 -14.30 -4.86
CA SER A 224 -18.97 -13.99 -3.46
C SER A 224 -20.46 -14.04 -3.12
N GLY A 225 -20.91 -15.21 -2.66
CA GLY A 225 -22.29 -15.42 -2.17
C GLY A 225 -22.42 -15.08 -0.67
N SER A 226 -22.09 -13.84 -0.28
CA SER A 226 -21.95 -13.43 1.12
C SER A 226 -23.27 -13.39 1.91
N THR A 227 -24.41 -13.44 1.25
CA THR A 227 -25.74 -13.53 1.89
C THR A 227 -26.52 -14.71 1.33
N PRO A 228 -27.51 -15.27 2.06
CA PRO A 228 -28.34 -16.36 1.56
C PRO A 228 -29.00 -16.04 0.22
N LYS A 229 -29.53 -14.83 0.06
CA LYS A 229 -30.18 -14.37 -1.18
C LYS A 229 -29.20 -14.27 -2.36
N MET A 230 -27.95 -13.85 -2.12
CA MET A 230 -26.91 -13.82 -3.16
C MET A 230 -26.50 -15.24 -3.59
N ALA A 231 -26.34 -16.13 -2.63
CA ALA A 231 -26.03 -17.54 -2.89
C ALA A 231 -27.13 -18.24 -3.68
N GLU A 232 -28.38 -18.06 -3.26
CA GLU A 232 -29.55 -18.60 -3.97
C GLU A 232 -29.61 -18.09 -5.41
N ARG A 233 -29.55 -16.78 -5.61
CA ARG A 233 -29.58 -16.19 -6.95
C ARG A 233 -28.46 -16.69 -7.84
N PHE A 234 -27.24 -16.84 -7.29
CA PHE A 234 -26.12 -17.39 -8.02
C PHE A 234 -26.36 -18.84 -8.45
N LEU A 235 -26.74 -19.72 -7.51
CA LEU A 235 -26.97 -21.14 -7.79
C LEU A 235 -28.09 -21.33 -8.81
N VAL A 236 -29.20 -20.63 -8.67
CA VAL A 236 -30.33 -20.67 -9.63
C VAL A 236 -29.88 -20.22 -11.02
N SER A 237 -29.15 -19.12 -11.12
CA SER A 237 -28.68 -18.57 -12.40
C SER A 237 -27.72 -19.48 -13.16
N TYR A 238 -26.99 -20.34 -12.44
CA TYR A 238 -26.08 -21.32 -13.02
C TYR A 238 -26.73 -22.72 -13.20
N GLY A 239 -28.04 -22.84 -12.97
CA GLY A 239 -28.76 -24.12 -13.10
C GLY A 239 -28.52 -25.09 -11.96
N LEU A 240 -28.01 -24.61 -10.83
CA LEU A 240 -27.70 -25.37 -9.62
C LEU A 240 -28.76 -25.17 -8.53
N GLY A 241 -29.97 -24.73 -8.88
CA GLY A 241 -31.04 -24.45 -7.92
C GLY A 241 -31.47 -25.67 -7.09
N ASN A 242 -31.33 -26.89 -7.64
CA ASN A 242 -31.60 -28.14 -6.92
C ASN A 242 -30.70 -28.31 -5.68
N LEU A 243 -29.52 -27.71 -5.63
CA LEU A 243 -28.64 -27.76 -4.45
C LEU A 243 -29.25 -27.05 -3.23
N LEU A 244 -30.18 -26.12 -3.45
CA LEU A 244 -30.86 -25.42 -2.36
C LEU A 244 -31.83 -26.32 -1.57
N GLU A 245 -32.29 -27.41 -2.19
CA GLU A 245 -33.15 -28.44 -1.56
C GLU A 245 -32.34 -29.53 -0.85
N ASP A 246 -31.03 -29.58 -1.07
CA ASP A 246 -30.12 -30.52 -0.41
C ASP A 246 -29.69 -29.94 0.94
N GLU A 247 -29.87 -30.72 2.01
CA GLU A 247 -29.51 -30.35 3.39
C GLU A 247 -28.04 -29.92 3.53
N ARG A 248 -27.15 -30.42 2.68
CA ARG A 248 -25.72 -30.07 2.65
C ARG A 248 -25.47 -28.64 2.21
N PHE A 249 -26.44 -27.99 1.52
CA PHE A 249 -26.26 -26.67 0.94
C PHE A 249 -27.41 -25.68 1.24
N ALA A 250 -28.44 -26.13 1.96
CA ALA A 250 -29.65 -25.34 2.25
C ALA A 250 -29.37 -24.10 3.10
N THR A 251 -28.44 -24.19 4.06
CA THR A 251 -28.06 -23.05 4.91
C THR A 251 -26.64 -22.56 4.60
N ASN A 252 -26.29 -21.37 5.05
CA ASN A 252 -24.93 -20.85 4.90
C ASN A 252 -23.91 -21.72 5.62
N GLU A 253 -24.22 -22.14 6.84
CA GLU A 253 -23.37 -23.01 7.66
C GLU A 253 -23.13 -24.36 6.96
N ALA A 254 -24.18 -24.93 6.38
CA ALA A 254 -24.09 -26.16 5.62
C ALA A 254 -23.23 -26.00 4.35
N ARG A 255 -23.40 -24.91 3.61
CA ARG A 255 -22.56 -24.58 2.45
C ARG A 255 -21.08 -24.39 2.80
N VAL A 256 -20.80 -23.75 3.92
CA VAL A 256 -19.41 -23.59 4.40
C VAL A 256 -18.81 -24.94 4.81
N ALA A 257 -19.57 -25.77 5.52
CA ALA A 257 -19.12 -27.09 5.94
C ALA A 257 -18.85 -28.07 4.77
N ASN A 258 -19.66 -27.95 3.70
CA ASN A 258 -19.55 -28.79 2.49
C ASN A 258 -18.96 -28.00 1.31
N GLY A 259 -18.08 -27.04 1.60
CA GLY A 259 -17.56 -26.09 0.63
C GLY A 259 -16.83 -26.72 -0.56
N LEU A 260 -16.11 -27.83 -0.37
CA LEU A 260 -15.40 -28.51 -1.46
C LEU A 260 -16.37 -29.11 -2.50
N GLU A 261 -17.48 -29.71 -2.05
CA GLU A 261 -18.48 -30.30 -2.94
C GLU A 261 -19.26 -29.20 -3.68
N LEU A 262 -19.58 -28.11 -2.97
CA LEU A 262 -20.23 -26.94 -3.56
C LEU A 262 -19.33 -26.31 -4.63
N ASP A 263 -18.04 -26.13 -4.34
CA ASP A 263 -17.05 -25.57 -5.27
C ASP A 263 -16.90 -26.44 -6.52
N ALA A 264 -16.91 -27.77 -6.38
CA ALA A 264 -16.84 -28.69 -7.51
C ALA A 264 -18.04 -28.52 -8.47
N ALA A 265 -19.25 -28.40 -7.92
CA ALA A 265 -20.46 -28.16 -8.70
C ALA A 265 -20.40 -26.79 -9.43
N ILE A 266 -19.99 -25.72 -8.74
CA ILE A 266 -19.85 -24.38 -9.31
C ILE A 266 -18.74 -24.35 -10.35
N ALA A 267 -17.59 -24.95 -10.06
CA ALA A 267 -16.47 -25.04 -11.00
C ALA A 267 -16.88 -25.72 -12.32
N SER A 268 -17.65 -26.82 -12.23
CA SER A 268 -18.18 -27.50 -13.41
C SER A 268 -19.12 -26.61 -14.23
N ALA A 269 -20.02 -25.90 -13.56
CA ALA A 269 -20.97 -25.00 -14.22
C ALA A 269 -20.30 -23.81 -14.88
N ILE A 270 -19.27 -23.22 -14.27
CA ILE A 270 -18.50 -22.11 -14.84
C ILE A 270 -17.59 -22.60 -15.98
N ALA A 271 -16.91 -23.73 -15.79
CA ALA A 271 -15.97 -24.29 -16.77
C ALA A 271 -16.65 -24.79 -18.06
N SER A 272 -17.96 -24.95 -18.07
CA SER A 272 -18.74 -25.29 -19.26
C SER A 272 -18.93 -24.12 -20.23
N ARG A 273 -18.49 -22.92 -19.88
CA ARG A 273 -18.70 -21.65 -20.62
C ARG A 273 -17.42 -20.82 -20.69
N THR A 274 -17.33 -20.00 -21.72
CA THR A 274 -16.28 -18.98 -21.85
C THR A 274 -16.45 -17.87 -20.80
N LEU A 275 -15.45 -16.99 -20.67
CA LEU A 275 -15.55 -15.82 -19.81
C LEU A 275 -16.73 -14.93 -20.20
N ASP A 276 -16.89 -14.66 -21.50
CA ASP A 276 -17.94 -13.77 -22.02
C ASP A 276 -19.34 -14.33 -21.74
N GLU A 277 -19.57 -15.61 -21.99
CA GLU A 277 -20.84 -16.30 -21.68
C GLU A 277 -21.16 -16.24 -20.17
N ASN A 278 -20.16 -16.41 -19.32
CA ASN A 278 -20.30 -16.26 -17.88
C ASN A 278 -20.61 -14.81 -17.48
N CYS A 279 -19.94 -13.83 -18.09
CA CYS A 279 -20.20 -12.41 -17.86
C CYS A 279 -21.64 -12.01 -18.25
N GLU A 280 -22.19 -12.58 -19.33
CA GLU A 280 -23.59 -12.36 -19.71
C GLU A 280 -24.55 -12.85 -18.61
N ILE A 281 -24.32 -14.06 -18.04
CA ILE A 281 -25.12 -14.59 -16.96
C ILE A 281 -25.00 -13.70 -15.72
N ILE A 282 -23.79 -13.30 -15.35
CA ILE A 282 -23.49 -12.45 -14.19
C ILE A 282 -24.23 -11.11 -14.33
N ASN A 283 -24.12 -10.45 -15.46
CA ASN A 283 -24.70 -9.13 -15.69
C ASN A 283 -26.23 -9.19 -15.76
N ARG A 284 -26.79 -10.14 -16.50
CA ARG A 284 -28.25 -10.33 -16.64
C ARG A 284 -28.95 -10.57 -15.32
N ASN A 285 -28.30 -11.31 -14.42
CA ASN A 285 -28.87 -11.68 -13.13
C ASN A 285 -28.34 -10.83 -11.96
N ALA A 286 -27.54 -9.80 -12.22
CA ALA A 286 -26.89 -8.96 -11.22
C ALA A 286 -26.22 -9.78 -10.11
N LEU A 287 -25.39 -10.73 -10.49
CA LEU A 287 -24.72 -11.63 -9.55
C LEU A 287 -23.51 -10.94 -8.89
N THR A 288 -23.22 -11.37 -7.67
CA THR A 288 -22.00 -10.95 -6.93
C THR A 288 -20.80 -11.79 -7.37
N ALA A 289 -20.45 -11.67 -8.63
CA ALA A 289 -19.30 -12.32 -9.26
C ALA A 289 -18.67 -11.35 -10.26
N TYR A 290 -17.37 -11.50 -10.50
CA TYR A 290 -16.63 -10.63 -11.40
C TYR A 290 -15.45 -11.38 -12.04
N PRO A 291 -15.10 -11.10 -13.30
CA PRO A 291 -13.90 -11.66 -13.91
C PRO A 291 -12.63 -11.22 -13.18
N VAL A 292 -11.68 -12.12 -13.02
CA VAL A 292 -10.34 -11.76 -12.55
C VAL A 292 -9.62 -11.04 -13.70
N GLN A 293 -9.45 -9.75 -13.54
CA GLN A 293 -8.88 -8.87 -14.57
C GLN A 293 -7.35 -8.83 -14.50
N THR A 294 -6.74 -8.80 -15.66
CA THR A 294 -5.34 -8.38 -15.86
C THR A 294 -5.28 -6.86 -16.06
N VAL A 295 -4.06 -6.28 -16.05
CA VAL A 295 -3.91 -4.85 -16.37
C VAL A 295 -4.41 -4.51 -17.78
N ALA A 296 -4.28 -5.42 -18.75
CA ALA A 296 -4.79 -5.24 -20.09
C ALA A 296 -6.34 -5.23 -20.15
N ASP A 297 -7.00 -5.95 -19.28
CA ASP A 297 -8.46 -5.91 -19.12
C ASP A 297 -8.90 -4.58 -18.48
N ILE A 298 -8.19 -4.16 -17.45
CA ILE A 298 -8.41 -2.89 -16.72
C ILE A 298 -8.34 -1.69 -17.67
N GLU A 299 -7.36 -1.65 -18.56
CA GLU A 299 -7.20 -0.59 -19.56
C GLU A 299 -8.45 -0.41 -20.46
N ARG A 300 -9.19 -1.49 -20.70
CA ARG A 300 -10.37 -1.52 -21.58
C ARG A 300 -11.69 -1.46 -20.82
N ASP A 301 -11.66 -1.60 -19.50
CA ASP A 301 -12.88 -1.66 -18.69
C ASP A 301 -13.56 -0.28 -18.63
N PRO A 302 -14.84 -0.18 -19.06
CA PRO A 302 -15.56 1.09 -19.08
C PRO A 302 -15.67 1.78 -17.73
N GLN A 303 -15.73 1.02 -16.61
CA GLN A 303 -15.81 1.60 -15.27
C GLN A 303 -14.50 2.29 -14.87
N TRP A 304 -13.35 1.68 -15.22
CA TRP A 304 -12.03 2.25 -14.96
C TRP A 304 -11.80 3.49 -15.84
N GLN A 305 -12.21 3.44 -17.10
CA GLN A 305 -12.13 4.59 -18.01
C GLN A 305 -13.02 5.74 -17.55
N ALA A 306 -14.30 5.46 -17.23
CA ALA A 306 -15.23 6.48 -16.74
C ALA A 306 -14.75 7.14 -15.43
N ARG A 307 -14.03 6.40 -14.61
CA ARG A 307 -13.42 6.94 -13.40
C ARG A 307 -12.03 7.56 -13.64
N GLN A 308 -11.52 7.51 -14.86
CA GLN A 308 -10.18 8.06 -15.18
C GLN A 308 -9.12 7.60 -14.17
N LEU A 309 -9.13 6.30 -13.84
CA LEU A 309 -8.23 5.79 -12.81
C LEU A 309 -6.80 5.63 -13.32
N LEU A 310 -6.63 5.47 -14.62
CA LEU A 310 -5.32 5.42 -15.27
C LEU A 310 -5.11 6.69 -16.09
N ILE A 311 -3.98 7.35 -15.89
CA ILE A 311 -3.60 8.59 -16.58
C ILE A 311 -2.16 8.52 -17.07
N ASP A 312 -1.85 9.33 -18.08
CA ASP A 312 -0.50 9.51 -18.62
C ASP A 312 0.10 10.79 -18.05
N VAL A 313 1.23 10.68 -17.35
CA VAL A 313 1.92 11.81 -16.73
C VAL A 313 3.26 12.03 -17.43
N PRO A 314 3.58 13.25 -17.88
CA PRO A 314 4.87 13.56 -18.48
C PRO A 314 6.05 13.28 -17.53
N ASN A 315 7.14 12.70 -18.07
CA ASN A 315 8.35 12.37 -17.28
C ASN A 315 9.66 12.91 -17.92
N GLY A 316 9.56 13.90 -18.82
CA GLY A 316 10.71 14.47 -19.52
C GLY A 316 11.27 13.64 -20.68
N ARG A 317 10.86 12.37 -20.82
CA ARG A 317 11.26 11.47 -21.90
C ARG A 317 10.04 10.94 -22.70
N GLY A 318 8.86 11.32 -22.29
CA GLY A 318 7.57 10.90 -22.82
C GLY A 318 6.53 10.99 -21.71
N THR A 319 5.78 9.91 -21.51
CA THR A 319 4.79 9.77 -20.44
C THR A 319 4.97 8.46 -19.70
N VAL A 320 4.62 8.47 -18.42
CA VAL A 320 4.45 7.24 -17.63
C VAL A 320 2.97 7.04 -17.32
N ARG A 321 2.46 5.86 -17.62
CA ARG A 321 1.10 5.45 -17.30
C ARG A 321 1.01 5.07 -15.82
N MET A 322 0.13 5.71 -15.06
CA MET A 322 -0.01 5.47 -13.62
C MET A 322 -1.45 5.61 -13.15
N HIS A 323 -1.71 5.14 -11.92
CA HIS A 323 -3.00 5.37 -11.28
C HIS A 323 -3.16 6.85 -10.90
N ASN A 324 -4.38 7.35 -11.08
CA ASN A 324 -4.77 8.69 -10.69
C ASN A 324 -4.85 8.84 -9.15
N VAL A 325 -5.12 10.04 -8.66
CA VAL A 325 -5.26 10.31 -7.23
C VAL A 325 -6.43 9.56 -6.62
N VAL A 326 -6.18 8.95 -5.47
CA VAL A 326 -7.17 8.24 -4.64
C VAL A 326 -6.93 8.64 -3.18
N PRO A 327 -7.99 8.98 -2.39
CA PRO A 327 -9.42 9.08 -2.74
C PRO A 327 -9.76 10.34 -3.55
N ARG A 328 -11.03 10.47 -3.93
CA ARG A 328 -11.53 11.68 -4.61
C ARG A 328 -12.28 12.55 -3.62
N LEU A 329 -11.79 13.75 -3.40
CA LEU A 329 -12.44 14.77 -2.57
C LEU A 329 -13.18 15.76 -3.46
N SER A 330 -14.44 16.06 -3.13
CA SER A 330 -15.30 16.91 -3.97
C SER A 330 -14.93 18.39 -3.94
N ALA A 331 -14.43 18.88 -2.82
CA ALA A 331 -14.08 20.28 -2.63
C ALA A 331 -12.57 20.56 -2.81
N THR A 332 -11.74 19.58 -2.49
CA THR A 332 -10.27 19.68 -2.54
C THR A 332 -9.69 18.45 -3.26
N PRO A 333 -9.96 18.32 -4.57
CA PRO A 333 -9.44 17.20 -5.34
C PRO A 333 -7.92 17.22 -5.33
N GLY A 334 -7.32 16.03 -5.23
CA GLY A 334 -5.88 15.91 -5.42
C GLY A 334 -5.50 15.97 -6.89
N GLU A 335 -4.24 16.31 -7.16
CA GLU A 335 -3.70 16.51 -8.50
C GLU A 335 -2.31 15.85 -8.64
N ILE A 336 -2.00 15.39 -9.86
CA ILE A 336 -0.66 14.92 -10.22
C ILE A 336 -0.05 15.92 -11.18
N THR A 337 0.99 16.64 -10.72
CA THR A 337 1.68 17.69 -11.48
C THR A 337 2.99 17.21 -12.08
N SER A 338 3.61 16.18 -11.50
CA SER A 338 4.91 15.65 -11.97
C SER A 338 5.05 14.16 -11.66
N ALA A 339 5.75 13.43 -12.49
CA ALA A 339 6.28 12.12 -12.17
C ALA A 339 7.49 12.23 -11.22
N GLY A 340 8.01 11.09 -10.75
CA GLY A 340 9.22 11.05 -9.93
C GLY A 340 10.43 11.60 -10.70
N GLY A 341 11.10 12.59 -10.12
CA GLY A 341 12.17 13.35 -10.75
C GLY A 341 13.59 12.77 -10.57
N ALA A 342 14.58 13.47 -11.12
CA ALA A 342 15.98 13.08 -11.04
C ALA A 342 16.58 13.28 -9.63
N LEU A 343 17.71 12.63 -9.38
CA LEU A 343 18.44 12.81 -8.12
C LEU A 343 18.95 14.25 -7.99
N GLY A 344 18.62 14.92 -6.90
CA GLY A 344 19.04 16.31 -6.64
C GLY A 344 18.47 17.34 -7.61
N GLU A 345 17.43 16.99 -8.37
CA GLU A 345 16.83 17.88 -9.39
C GLU A 345 16.52 19.29 -8.89
N HIS A 346 16.17 19.39 -7.62
CA HIS A 346 15.75 20.65 -7.03
C HIS A 346 16.81 21.28 -6.09
N ASN A 347 18.03 20.74 -6.02
CA ASN A 347 19.06 21.22 -5.08
C ASN A 347 19.21 22.73 -5.12
N ARG A 348 19.47 23.32 -6.29
CA ARG A 348 19.78 24.75 -6.42
C ARG A 348 18.62 25.62 -5.98
N ASP A 349 17.46 25.38 -6.56
CA ASP A 349 16.27 26.20 -6.25
C ASP A 349 15.84 26.03 -4.79
N PHE A 350 15.97 24.80 -4.26
CA PHE A 350 15.61 24.50 -2.89
C PHE A 350 16.55 25.16 -1.89
N TYR A 351 17.86 24.98 -2.02
CA TYR A 351 18.81 25.54 -1.06
C TYR A 351 18.91 27.06 -1.14
N ALA A 352 18.80 27.64 -2.33
CA ALA A 352 18.72 29.09 -2.49
C ALA A 352 17.40 29.64 -1.89
N GLY A 353 16.25 29.02 -2.19
CA GLY A 353 14.94 29.47 -1.73
C GLY A 353 14.71 29.27 -0.23
N GLU A 354 15.02 28.07 0.29
CA GLU A 354 14.74 27.74 1.68
C GLU A 354 15.82 28.27 2.65
N LEU A 355 17.07 28.28 2.25
CA LEU A 355 18.17 28.65 3.15
C LEU A 355 18.88 29.97 2.77
N GLY A 356 18.53 30.55 1.61
CA GLY A 356 19.17 31.77 1.11
C GLY A 356 20.64 31.55 0.75
N LEU A 357 21.01 30.32 0.34
CA LEU A 357 22.41 30.08 -0.06
C LEU A 357 22.69 30.71 -1.42
N GLU A 358 23.86 31.32 -1.52
CA GLU A 358 24.33 31.85 -2.79
C GLU A 358 24.84 30.76 -3.72
N CYS A 359 24.87 31.01 -5.02
CA CYS A 359 25.24 30.05 -6.03
C CYS A 359 26.62 29.40 -5.75
N ASP A 360 27.60 30.18 -5.34
CA ASP A 360 28.95 29.72 -5.05
C ASP A 360 29.00 28.81 -3.81
N GLU A 361 28.16 29.09 -2.81
CA GLU A 361 28.02 28.22 -1.63
C GLU A 361 27.43 26.86 -2.01
N ILE A 362 26.38 26.86 -2.85
CA ILE A 362 25.74 25.63 -3.35
C ILE A 362 26.75 24.80 -4.14
N VAL A 363 27.51 25.39 -5.06
CA VAL A 363 28.54 24.73 -5.84
C VAL A 363 29.65 24.14 -4.93
N ALA A 364 30.04 24.88 -3.89
CA ALA A 364 31.02 24.37 -2.92
C ALA A 364 30.50 23.13 -2.16
N LEU A 365 29.22 23.12 -1.75
CA LEU A 365 28.58 21.99 -1.06
C LEU A 365 28.39 20.79 -2.00
N GLU A 366 28.02 21.00 -3.26
CA GLU A 366 27.97 19.98 -4.31
C GLU A 366 29.38 19.34 -4.50
N THR A 367 30.41 20.17 -4.64
CA THR A 367 31.78 19.71 -4.83
C THR A 367 32.33 18.94 -3.63
N ALA A 368 31.94 19.32 -2.43
CA ALA A 368 32.29 18.63 -1.20
C ALA A 368 31.47 17.34 -0.95
N GLY A 369 30.47 17.04 -1.77
CA GLY A 369 29.58 15.89 -1.60
C GLY A 369 28.65 15.98 -0.39
N VAL A 370 28.35 17.20 0.04
CA VAL A 370 27.40 17.48 1.14
C VAL A 370 25.96 17.48 0.61
N ILE A 371 25.77 18.03 -0.59
CA ILE A 371 24.50 18.06 -1.30
C ILE A 371 24.63 17.52 -2.71
#